data_df3fd75eb4071663531010e56dcd936a
#
_entry.id   df3fd75eb4071663531010e56dcd936a
#
_cell.length_a   1.000
_cell.length_b   1.000
_cell.length_c   1.000
_cell.angle_alpha   90.00
_cell.angle_beta   90.00
_cell.angle_gamma   90.00
#
_symmetry.space_group_name_H-M   'P 1'
#
loop_
_entity.id
_entity.type
_entity.pdbx_description
1 polymer ?
#
loop_
_entity_poly.entity_id
_entity_poly.type
_entity_poly.pdbx_seq_one_letter_code
_entity_poly.pdbx_strand_id
1 'polypeptide(L)'
;MNSKMKKMLVTSMACAALMGVSATSFAFTPTAGYTLNPEVKDATPALLQASEIGVRTYNTTDPELQKAPNKDAIVVMSFGTTFKETREKTIEATVKQIQAAHPGVKVVTAFTSHIIIDRIKANEGLTIPTPEEALDQLKKEGYTRVALTTLDVIPGMEYAYDTAVYDLHKKDFKKMTMGTPLMYWMGQENQRDDVEAAMKAIGQQFPKLGKNDAVLIMAHGTPDPSNAYYSVMQDRLNKLYDGKVLIYTVEGWPSIEDVIPQLKAKGVKNITLMPIMMVAGDHANNDMAGDEPDSHKSILQKEGFKVTPYIHGIGENAQIRDLFVQRANESWAALEADK
;
A
#
# COMPACT_ATOMS: atom_id res chain seq x y z
N MET A 1 4.06 -40.80 16.36
CA MET A 1 3.02 -40.22 15.47
C MET A 1 3.75 -39.33 14.48
N ASN A 2 3.96 -39.81 13.25
CA ASN A 2 4.83 -39.17 12.26
C ASN A 2 4.13 -38.03 11.54
N SER A 3 4.63 -36.80 11.74
CA SER A 3 4.28 -35.63 10.96
C SER A 3 5.00 -35.71 9.61
N LYS A 4 4.32 -36.16 8.57
CA LYS A 4 4.76 -35.94 7.18
C LYS A 4 4.05 -34.71 6.65
N MET A 5 4.64 -33.51 6.90
CA MET A 5 4.32 -32.36 6.11
C MET A 5 4.91 -32.53 4.71
N LYS A 6 4.08 -32.75 3.71
CA LYS A 6 4.48 -32.81 2.31
C LYS A 6 4.83 -31.40 1.83
N LYS A 7 6.05 -31.25 1.33
CA LYS A 7 6.53 -30.03 0.66
C LYS A 7 5.71 -29.79 -0.60
N MET A 8 5.11 -28.59 -0.70
CA MET A 8 4.53 -28.09 -1.95
C MET A 8 5.65 -27.72 -2.92
N LEU A 9 5.60 -28.29 -4.12
CA LEU A 9 6.55 -28.01 -5.20
C LEU A 9 6.11 -26.74 -5.91
N VAL A 10 6.92 -25.69 -5.81
CA VAL A 10 6.76 -24.46 -6.58
C VAL A 10 7.51 -24.63 -7.90
N THR A 11 6.77 -24.62 -9.00
CA THR A 11 7.38 -24.63 -10.34
C THR A 11 7.60 -23.18 -10.77
N SER A 12 8.84 -22.72 -10.70
CA SER A 12 9.24 -21.40 -11.22
C SER A 12 9.50 -21.49 -12.72
N MET A 13 8.77 -20.73 -13.50
CA MET A 13 9.11 -20.43 -14.89
C MET A 13 9.98 -19.18 -14.94
N ALA A 14 11.22 -19.36 -15.34
CA ALA A 14 12.16 -18.27 -15.59
C ALA A 14 11.99 -17.79 -17.05
N CYS A 15 11.67 -16.50 -17.24
CA CYS A 15 11.91 -15.83 -18.52
C CYS A 15 13.03 -14.81 -18.33
N ALA A 16 14.16 -15.07 -19.00
CA ALA A 16 15.27 -14.14 -19.10
C ALA A 16 15.07 -13.22 -20.32
N ALA A 17 15.16 -11.91 -20.14
CA ALA A 17 15.48 -10.99 -21.22
C ALA A 17 16.44 -9.93 -20.71
N LEU A 18 17.59 -9.88 -21.37
CA LEU A 18 18.65 -8.88 -21.19
C LEU A 18 18.22 -7.50 -21.71
N MET A 19 18.55 -6.43 -20.96
CA MET A 19 19.26 -5.26 -21.51
C MET A 19 19.69 -4.38 -20.34
N GLY A 20 20.98 -3.99 -20.34
CA GLY A 20 21.64 -3.35 -19.24
C GLY A 20 21.38 -1.84 -19.12
N VAL A 21 21.18 -1.43 -17.89
CA VAL A 21 21.56 -0.11 -17.36
C VAL A 21 21.91 -0.35 -15.89
N SER A 22 23.12 0.06 -15.49
CA SER A 22 23.62 -0.06 -14.12
C SER A 22 22.83 0.86 -13.20
N ALA A 23 21.85 0.30 -12.53
CA ALA A 23 21.31 0.78 -11.27
C ALA A 23 21.30 -0.43 -10.36
N THR A 24 21.65 -0.29 -9.10
CA THR A 24 21.57 -1.36 -8.11
C THR A 24 20.14 -1.88 -8.05
N SER A 25 19.82 -2.77 -8.98
CA SER A 25 18.53 -3.43 -9.06
C SER A 25 18.50 -4.45 -7.94
N PHE A 26 17.67 -4.23 -6.93
CA PHE A 26 17.14 -5.34 -6.18
C PHE A 26 16.50 -6.28 -7.21
N ALA A 27 17.03 -7.50 -7.32
CA ALA A 27 16.51 -8.48 -8.26
C ALA A 27 15.04 -8.74 -7.89
N PHE A 28 14.14 -8.27 -8.75
CA PHE A 28 12.71 -8.52 -8.63
C PHE A 28 12.48 -10.02 -8.88
N THR A 29 12.09 -10.76 -7.86
CA THR A 29 11.54 -12.09 -8.02
C THR A 29 10.02 -11.93 -7.96
N PRO A 30 9.29 -12.13 -9.08
CA PRO A 30 7.83 -12.11 -9.04
C PRO A 30 7.38 -13.13 -8.00
N THR A 31 6.63 -12.68 -7.00
CA THR A 31 5.95 -13.60 -6.10
C THR A 31 4.92 -14.36 -6.92
N ALA A 32 5.13 -15.68 -7.08
CA ALA A 32 4.13 -16.53 -7.70
C ALA A 32 2.81 -16.37 -6.93
N GLY A 33 1.73 -16.06 -7.64
CA GLY A 33 0.40 -16.02 -7.01
C GLY A 33 0.10 -17.37 -6.35
N TYR A 34 -0.78 -17.36 -5.37
CA TYR A 34 -1.26 -18.58 -4.73
C TYR A 34 -1.97 -19.44 -5.80
N THR A 35 -1.70 -20.72 -5.82
CA THR A 35 -2.36 -21.68 -6.72
C THR A 35 -3.13 -22.69 -5.90
N LEU A 36 -4.31 -23.08 -6.40
CA LEU A 36 -5.08 -24.14 -5.78
C LEU A 36 -4.27 -25.45 -5.71
N ASN A 37 -4.47 -26.19 -4.63
CA ASN A 37 -3.88 -27.53 -4.51
C ASN A 37 -4.27 -28.38 -5.74
N PRO A 38 -3.31 -29.04 -6.41
CA PRO A 38 -3.58 -29.88 -7.59
C PRO A 38 -4.57 -31.03 -7.34
N GLU A 39 -4.82 -31.38 -6.10
CA GLU A 39 -5.83 -32.39 -5.70
C GLU A 39 -7.27 -31.87 -5.82
N VAL A 40 -7.46 -30.55 -5.98
CA VAL A 40 -8.79 -29.96 -6.24
C VAL A 40 -9.19 -30.24 -7.68
N LYS A 41 -10.13 -31.17 -7.87
CA LYS A 41 -10.58 -31.60 -9.21
C LYS A 41 -11.69 -30.70 -9.77
N ASP A 42 -12.55 -30.21 -8.90
CA ASP A 42 -13.74 -29.44 -9.27
C ASP A 42 -13.69 -28.05 -8.62
N ALA A 43 -12.96 -27.13 -9.27
CA ALA A 43 -12.87 -25.76 -8.80
C ALA A 43 -14.11 -24.96 -9.20
N THR A 44 -14.91 -24.54 -8.22
CA THR A 44 -16.06 -23.65 -8.44
C THR A 44 -15.58 -22.21 -8.70
N PRO A 45 -16.38 -21.35 -9.38
CA PRO A 45 -16.03 -19.95 -9.58
C PRO A 45 -15.74 -19.20 -8.26
N ALA A 46 -16.49 -19.51 -7.19
CA ALA A 46 -16.27 -18.90 -5.88
C ALA A 46 -14.92 -19.32 -5.26
N LEU A 47 -14.53 -20.59 -5.41
CA LEU A 47 -13.24 -21.08 -4.94
C LEU A 47 -12.08 -20.45 -5.71
N LEU A 48 -12.20 -20.33 -7.05
CA LEU A 48 -11.22 -19.66 -7.88
C LEU A 48 -11.06 -18.20 -7.46
N GLN A 49 -12.17 -17.48 -7.30
CA GLN A 49 -12.14 -16.08 -6.86
C GLN A 49 -11.53 -15.94 -5.45
N ALA A 50 -11.89 -16.81 -4.52
CA ALA A 50 -11.34 -16.78 -3.16
C ALA A 50 -9.84 -17.12 -3.09
N SER A 51 -9.32 -17.84 -4.10
CA SER A 51 -7.90 -18.17 -4.21
C SER A 51 -7.05 -17.09 -4.89
N GLU A 52 -7.66 -16.04 -5.42
CA GLU A 52 -6.95 -14.89 -6.02
C GLU A 52 -6.34 -14.02 -4.93
N ILE A 53 -5.19 -14.41 -4.38
CA ILE A 53 -4.41 -13.60 -3.44
C ILE A 53 -3.13 -13.07 -4.10
N GLY A 54 -2.64 -11.93 -3.61
CA GLY A 54 -1.54 -11.24 -4.27
C GLY A 54 -2.02 -10.42 -5.47
N VAL A 55 -1.23 -10.39 -6.53
CA VAL A 55 -1.64 -9.74 -7.79
C VAL A 55 -2.71 -10.56 -8.47
N ARG A 56 -3.89 -9.95 -8.68
CA ARG A 56 -5.01 -10.58 -9.37
C ARG A 56 -4.90 -10.35 -10.87
N THR A 57 -5.35 -11.31 -11.66
CA THR A 57 -5.32 -11.22 -13.12
C THR A 57 -6.61 -11.77 -13.72
N TYR A 58 -7.25 -10.98 -14.55
CA TYR A 58 -8.39 -11.37 -15.36
C TYR A 58 -8.01 -11.34 -16.84
N ASN A 59 -8.34 -12.39 -17.58
CA ASN A 59 -8.29 -12.45 -19.03
C ASN A 59 -9.71 -12.66 -19.56
N THR A 60 -10.11 -11.86 -20.53
CA THR A 60 -11.45 -11.94 -21.08
C THR A 60 -11.72 -13.27 -21.77
N THR A 61 -12.95 -13.75 -21.68
CA THR A 61 -13.48 -14.85 -22.49
C THR A 61 -14.31 -14.35 -23.67
N ASP A 62 -14.51 -13.03 -23.82
CA ASP A 62 -15.22 -12.43 -24.95
C ASP A 62 -14.34 -12.50 -26.21
N PRO A 63 -14.80 -13.18 -27.28
CA PRO A 63 -14.02 -13.33 -28.52
C PRO A 63 -13.70 -12.01 -29.22
N GLU A 64 -14.53 -10.98 -29.10
CA GLU A 64 -14.30 -9.69 -29.72
C GLU A 64 -13.23 -8.90 -28.97
N LEU A 65 -13.28 -8.90 -27.65
CA LEU A 65 -12.22 -8.29 -26.85
C LEU A 65 -10.89 -9.03 -27.01
N GLN A 66 -10.90 -10.37 -27.15
CA GLN A 66 -9.69 -11.15 -27.38
C GLN A 66 -8.94 -10.73 -28.64
N LYS A 67 -9.69 -10.39 -29.72
CA LYS A 67 -9.14 -9.94 -31.00
C LYS A 67 -8.69 -8.48 -30.98
N ALA A 68 -9.17 -7.68 -30.02
CA ALA A 68 -8.84 -6.27 -29.97
C ALA A 68 -7.33 -6.06 -29.83
N PRO A 69 -6.74 -5.05 -30.49
CA PRO A 69 -5.32 -4.73 -30.35
C PRO A 69 -5.02 -4.33 -28.92
N ASN A 70 -3.84 -4.66 -28.44
CA ASN A 70 -3.41 -4.26 -27.11
C ASN A 70 -3.17 -2.75 -27.07
N LYS A 71 -3.87 -2.06 -26.19
CA LYS A 71 -3.63 -0.65 -25.83
C LYS A 71 -3.71 -0.57 -24.32
N ASP A 72 -2.60 -0.21 -23.69
CA ASP A 72 -2.34 -0.44 -22.28
C ASP A 72 -2.35 0.85 -21.48
N ALA A 73 -2.89 0.78 -20.26
CA ALA A 73 -2.85 1.87 -19.30
C ALA A 73 -2.59 1.35 -17.88
N ILE A 74 -2.14 2.25 -17.02
CA ILE A 74 -2.04 2.04 -15.57
C ILE A 74 -3.00 3.01 -14.89
N VAL A 75 -3.80 2.53 -13.94
CA VAL A 75 -4.57 3.36 -13.01
C VAL A 75 -3.95 3.26 -11.63
N VAL A 76 -3.54 4.40 -11.08
CA VAL A 76 -3.02 4.52 -9.73
C VAL A 76 -4.13 5.05 -8.83
N MET A 77 -4.59 4.21 -7.93
CA MET A 77 -5.67 4.52 -6.98
C MET A 77 -5.10 5.02 -5.66
N SER A 78 -5.74 5.98 -5.04
CA SER A 78 -5.35 6.54 -3.74
C SER A 78 -6.57 7.16 -3.07
N PHE A 79 -6.61 7.12 -1.73
CA PHE A 79 -7.65 7.83 -0.98
C PHE A 79 -7.69 9.33 -1.31
N GLY A 80 -6.51 9.93 -1.53
CA GLY A 80 -6.37 11.34 -1.83
C GLY A 80 -6.15 12.21 -0.59
N THR A 81 -5.95 13.51 -0.82
CA THR A 81 -5.88 14.54 0.23
C THR A 81 -6.18 15.90 -0.35
N THR A 82 -6.84 16.77 0.43
CA THR A 82 -7.07 18.17 0.10
C THR A 82 -5.84 19.06 0.38
N PHE A 83 -4.85 18.57 1.10
CA PHE A 83 -3.61 19.28 1.39
C PHE A 83 -2.70 19.26 0.18
N LYS A 84 -2.69 20.33 -0.59
CA LYS A 84 -1.98 20.43 -1.88
C LYS A 84 -0.51 20.08 -1.77
N GLU A 85 0.21 20.69 -0.83
CA GLU A 85 1.65 20.51 -0.68
C GLU A 85 2.02 19.04 -0.38
N THR A 86 1.31 18.39 0.55
CA THR A 86 1.55 16.97 0.85
C THR A 86 1.14 16.07 -0.31
N ARG A 87 0.04 16.40 -1.05
CA ARG A 87 -0.36 15.67 -2.26
C ARG A 87 0.75 15.68 -3.31
N GLU A 88 1.33 16.85 -3.59
CA GLU A 88 2.43 17.00 -4.56
C GLU A 88 3.68 16.21 -4.15
N LYS A 89 4.05 16.24 -2.85
CA LYS A 89 5.25 15.57 -2.33
C LYS A 89 5.09 14.05 -2.17
N THR A 90 3.89 13.54 -2.14
CA THR A 90 3.58 12.13 -1.86
C THR A 90 2.94 11.44 -3.05
N ILE A 91 1.64 11.63 -3.26
CA ILE A 91 0.85 10.95 -4.31
C ILE A 91 1.41 11.29 -5.68
N GLU A 92 1.51 12.58 -6.02
CA GLU A 92 1.96 13.01 -7.35
C GLU A 92 3.41 12.62 -7.62
N ALA A 93 4.28 12.74 -6.59
CA ALA A 93 5.67 12.29 -6.70
C ALA A 93 5.77 10.78 -6.96
N THR A 94 4.92 9.96 -6.32
CA THR A 94 4.87 8.51 -6.54
C THR A 94 4.34 8.18 -7.93
N VAL A 95 3.25 8.81 -8.35
CA VAL A 95 2.68 8.64 -9.70
C VAL A 95 3.70 9.04 -10.77
N LYS A 96 4.44 10.13 -10.57
CA LYS A 96 5.52 10.54 -11.48
C LYS A 96 6.62 9.49 -11.60
N GLN A 97 6.98 8.82 -10.49
CA GLN A 97 7.97 7.73 -10.54
C GLN A 97 7.41 6.49 -11.26
N ILE A 98 6.12 6.14 -11.04
CA ILE A 98 5.45 5.07 -11.79
C ILE A 98 5.43 5.40 -13.27
N GLN A 99 5.07 6.64 -13.65
CA GLN A 99 5.09 7.07 -15.05
C GLN A 99 6.50 6.99 -15.66
N ALA A 100 7.54 7.36 -14.90
CA ALA A 100 8.92 7.28 -15.36
C ALA A 100 9.40 5.82 -15.57
N ALA A 101 8.88 4.88 -14.76
CA ALA A 101 9.14 3.44 -14.92
C ALA A 101 8.43 2.83 -16.14
N HIS A 102 7.36 3.47 -16.63
CA HIS A 102 6.55 3.01 -17.75
C HIS A 102 6.45 4.10 -18.85
N PRO A 103 7.56 4.42 -19.54
CA PRO A 103 7.57 5.45 -20.56
C PRO A 103 6.63 5.10 -21.74
N GLY A 104 5.80 6.07 -22.15
CA GLY A 104 4.85 5.88 -23.24
C GLY A 104 3.53 5.18 -22.86
N VAL A 105 3.42 4.63 -21.64
CA VAL A 105 2.17 4.09 -21.09
C VAL A 105 1.35 5.24 -20.49
N LYS A 106 0.04 5.24 -20.72
CA LYS A 106 -0.87 6.17 -20.06
C LYS A 106 -1.02 5.79 -18.60
N VAL A 107 -0.65 6.70 -17.69
CA VAL A 107 -0.87 6.57 -16.25
C VAL A 107 -1.95 7.55 -15.82
N VAL A 108 -2.99 7.06 -15.16
CA VAL A 108 -4.12 7.85 -14.67
C VAL A 108 -4.15 7.76 -13.14
N THR A 109 -4.25 8.90 -12.47
CA THR A 109 -4.49 8.95 -11.03
C THR A 109 -5.98 9.02 -10.78
N ALA A 110 -6.48 8.19 -9.87
CA ALA A 110 -7.87 8.18 -9.42
C ALA A 110 -7.93 8.24 -7.90
N PHE A 111 -8.90 8.97 -7.35
CA PHE A 111 -9.10 9.05 -5.91
C PHE A 111 -10.35 8.27 -5.50
N THR A 112 -10.23 7.56 -4.37
CA THR A 112 -11.32 6.74 -3.83
C THR A 112 -12.24 7.53 -2.89
N SER A 113 -11.74 8.63 -2.31
CA SER A 113 -12.56 9.49 -1.43
C SER A 113 -13.32 10.55 -2.21
N HIS A 114 -14.63 10.35 -2.39
CA HIS A 114 -15.53 11.31 -3.05
C HIS A 114 -15.51 12.68 -2.36
N ILE A 115 -15.45 12.72 -1.03
CA ILE A 115 -15.37 13.96 -0.26
C ILE A 115 -14.10 14.75 -0.63
N ILE A 116 -12.98 14.09 -0.76
CA ILE A 116 -11.71 14.73 -1.16
C ILE A 116 -11.79 15.25 -2.58
N ILE A 117 -12.34 14.46 -3.51
CA ILE A 117 -12.56 14.87 -4.91
C ILE A 117 -13.39 16.16 -4.98
N ASP A 118 -14.54 16.17 -4.30
CA ASP A 118 -15.45 17.31 -4.29
C ASP A 118 -14.80 18.57 -3.70
N ARG A 119 -14.06 18.43 -2.61
CA ARG A 119 -13.34 19.54 -1.97
C ARG A 119 -12.23 20.09 -2.86
N ILE A 120 -11.44 19.22 -3.52
CA ILE A 120 -10.41 19.66 -4.46
C ILE A 120 -11.04 20.40 -5.64
N LYS A 121 -12.13 19.87 -6.19
CA LYS A 121 -12.88 20.52 -7.27
C LYS A 121 -13.40 21.90 -6.87
N ALA A 122 -13.94 22.00 -5.65
CA ALA A 122 -14.46 23.28 -5.15
C ALA A 122 -13.35 24.30 -4.86
N ASN A 123 -12.24 23.88 -4.31
CA ASN A 123 -11.19 24.77 -3.81
C ASN A 123 -10.10 25.08 -4.87
N GLU A 124 -9.81 24.14 -5.77
CA GLU A 124 -8.70 24.22 -6.73
C GLU A 124 -9.17 24.20 -8.19
N GLY A 125 -10.46 23.89 -8.45
CA GLY A 125 -10.97 23.73 -9.80
C GLY A 125 -10.46 22.48 -10.53
N LEU A 126 -9.74 21.59 -9.83
CA LEU A 126 -9.21 20.36 -10.41
C LEU A 126 -10.26 19.26 -10.39
N THR A 127 -10.38 18.53 -11.49
CA THR A 127 -11.24 17.35 -11.57
C THR A 127 -10.35 16.11 -11.51
N ILE A 128 -10.46 15.35 -10.44
CA ILE A 128 -9.76 14.07 -10.27
C ILE A 128 -10.84 12.98 -10.37
N PRO A 129 -10.68 11.98 -11.26
CA PRO A 129 -11.68 10.95 -11.42
C PRO A 129 -11.72 9.98 -10.23
N THR A 130 -12.86 9.34 -10.01
CA THR A 130 -12.92 8.09 -9.25
C THR A 130 -12.28 6.95 -10.05
N PRO A 131 -11.95 5.80 -9.44
CA PRO A 131 -11.46 4.65 -10.18
C PRO A 131 -12.40 4.19 -11.30
N GLU A 132 -13.71 4.18 -11.05
CA GLU A 132 -14.73 3.81 -12.03
C GLU A 132 -14.76 4.80 -13.20
N GLU A 133 -14.74 6.11 -12.92
CA GLU A 133 -14.72 7.16 -13.95
C GLU A 133 -13.43 7.06 -14.80
N ALA A 134 -12.29 6.75 -14.17
CA ALA A 134 -11.03 6.54 -14.87
C ALA A 134 -11.11 5.33 -15.81
N LEU A 135 -11.68 4.22 -15.38
CA LEU A 135 -11.87 3.01 -16.18
C LEU A 135 -12.85 3.24 -17.33
N ASP A 136 -13.98 3.90 -17.07
CA ASP A 136 -14.96 4.27 -18.10
C ASP A 136 -14.35 5.17 -19.17
N GLN A 137 -13.50 6.12 -18.78
CA GLN A 137 -12.81 6.98 -19.72
C GLN A 137 -11.78 6.22 -20.55
N LEU A 138 -11.00 5.33 -19.94
CA LEU A 138 -10.04 4.47 -20.64
C LEU A 138 -10.75 3.57 -21.67
N LYS A 139 -11.88 2.98 -21.29
CA LYS A 139 -12.72 2.17 -22.20
C LYS A 139 -13.19 2.99 -23.40
N LYS A 140 -13.72 4.22 -23.17
CA LYS A 140 -14.15 5.13 -24.24
C LYS A 140 -12.99 5.54 -25.16
N GLU A 141 -11.77 5.66 -24.64
CA GLU A 141 -10.56 5.97 -25.39
C GLU A 141 -9.98 4.73 -26.12
N GLY A 142 -10.59 3.56 -25.98
CA GLY A 142 -10.21 2.31 -26.65
C GLY A 142 -9.02 1.60 -26.01
N TYR A 143 -8.73 1.85 -24.72
CA TYR A 143 -7.78 1.03 -23.97
C TYR A 143 -8.39 -0.35 -23.74
N THR A 144 -7.58 -1.38 -23.95
CA THR A 144 -8.03 -2.78 -23.91
C THR A 144 -7.42 -3.56 -22.77
N ARG A 145 -6.27 -3.11 -22.24
CA ARG A 145 -5.63 -3.75 -21.10
C ARG A 145 -5.29 -2.70 -20.04
N VAL A 146 -5.61 -3.00 -18.77
CA VAL A 146 -5.41 -2.06 -17.67
C VAL A 146 -4.76 -2.74 -16.47
N ALA A 147 -3.65 -2.17 -16.00
CA ALA A 147 -3.05 -2.52 -14.70
C ALA A 147 -3.54 -1.54 -13.64
N LEU A 148 -4.22 -2.06 -12.62
CA LEU A 148 -4.57 -1.30 -11.43
C LEU A 148 -3.46 -1.44 -10.40
N THR A 149 -3.11 -0.34 -9.74
CA THR A 149 -2.21 -0.31 -8.60
C THR A 149 -2.74 0.67 -7.56
N THR A 150 -2.46 0.44 -6.30
CA THR A 150 -2.95 1.27 -5.21
C THR A 150 -1.81 1.90 -4.42
N LEU A 151 -2.05 3.04 -3.81
CA LEU A 151 -1.17 3.68 -2.82
C LEU A 151 -1.64 3.42 -1.38
N ASP A 152 -2.49 2.42 -1.18
CA ASP A 152 -2.88 1.96 0.15
C ASP A 152 -1.71 1.32 0.90
N VAL A 153 -1.70 1.52 2.21
CA VAL A 153 -0.60 1.04 3.07
C VAL A 153 -0.79 -0.42 3.45
N ILE A 154 -2.01 -0.82 3.76
CA ILE A 154 -2.40 -2.18 4.18
C ILE A 154 -3.63 -2.66 3.37
N PRO A 155 -3.92 -3.97 3.33
CA PRO A 155 -5.13 -4.48 2.68
C PRO A 155 -6.38 -4.27 3.57
N GLY A 156 -6.72 -3.00 3.82
CA GLY A 156 -7.85 -2.56 4.63
C GLY A 156 -9.12 -2.30 3.81
N MET A 157 -10.02 -1.48 4.37
CA MET A 157 -11.30 -1.15 3.74
C MET A 157 -11.13 -0.41 2.41
N GLU A 158 -10.12 0.46 2.28
CA GLU A 158 -9.80 1.17 1.05
C GLU A 158 -9.39 0.18 -0.05
N TYR A 159 -8.51 -0.77 0.27
CA TYR A 159 -8.10 -1.81 -0.67
C TYR A 159 -9.27 -2.76 -1.02
N ALA A 160 -10.20 -2.99 -0.09
CA ALA A 160 -11.42 -3.74 -0.39
C ALA A 160 -12.28 -3.02 -1.45
N TYR A 161 -12.37 -1.68 -1.38
CA TYR A 161 -13.01 -0.87 -2.42
C TYR A 161 -12.27 -1.01 -3.76
N ASP A 162 -10.95 -0.89 -3.79
CA ASP A 162 -10.13 -1.05 -5.00
C ASP A 162 -10.35 -2.42 -5.66
N THR A 163 -10.40 -3.48 -4.86
CA THR A 163 -10.67 -4.83 -5.36
C THR A 163 -12.10 -5.01 -5.85
N ALA A 164 -13.07 -4.31 -5.24
CA ALA A 164 -14.44 -4.30 -5.73
C ALA A 164 -14.54 -3.61 -7.10
N VAL A 165 -13.84 -2.49 -7.29
CA VAL A 165 -13.74 -1.83 -8.61
C VAL A 165 -13.15 -2.79 -9.65
N TYR A 166 -12.05 -3.47 -9.33
CA TYR A 166 -11.48 -4.50 -10.20
C TYR A 166 -12.51 -5.57 -10.56
N ASP A 167 -13.20 -6.14 -9.59
CA ASP A 167 -14.17 -7.23 -9.82
C ASP A 167 -15.38 -6.79 -10.66
N LEU A 168 -15.83 -5.55 -10.51
CA LEU A 168 -16.96 -5.01 -11.26
C LEU A 168 -16.60 -4.65 -12.71
N HIS A 169 -15.37 -4.18 -12.96
CA HIS A 169 -14.96 -3.66 -14.26
C HIS A 169 -14.04 -4.59 -15.07
N LYS A 170 -13.48 -5.66 -14.49
CA LYS A 170 -12.52 -6.53 -15.18
C LYS A 170 -13.03 -7.11 -16.51
N LYS A 171 -14.36 -7.34 -16.62
CA LYS A 171 -14.98 -7.86 -17.85
C LYS A 171 -15.11 -6.84 -18.99
N ASP A 172 -14.91 -5.57 -18.69
CA ASP A 172 -14.95 -4.49 -19.69
C ASP A 172 -13.67 -4.41 -20.54
N PHE A 173 -12.63 -5.14 -20.14
CA PHE A 173 -11.32 -5.10 -20.76
C PHE A 173 -10.87 -6.49 -21.23
N LYS A 174 -9.97 -6.49 -22.24
CA LYS A 174 -9.32 -7.71 -22.72
C LYS A 174 -8.53 -8.39 -21.61
N LYS A 175 -7.81 -7.59 -20.82
CA LYS A 175 -7.06 -8.05 -19.67
C LYS A 175 -7.02 -6.95 -18.60
N MET A 176 -7.19 -7.34 -17.36
CA MET A 176 -7.05 -6.44 -16.22
C MET A 176 -6.26 -7.11 -15.12
N THR A 177 -5.41 -6.34 -14.45
CA THR A 177 -4.68 -6.80 -13.28
C THR A 177 -4.92 -5.86 -12.10
N MET A 178 -4.80 -6.38 -10.87
CA MET A 178 -4.89 -5.61 -9.64
C MET A 178 -3.68 -5.91 -8.77
N GLY A 179 -2.86 -4.89 -8.51
CA GLY A 179 -1.70 -4.95 -7.64
C GLY A 179 -2.07 -5.03 -6.16
N THR A 180 -1.07 -5.28 -5.33
CA THR A 180 -1.21 -5.33 -3.88
C THR A 180 -0.92 -3.96 -3.26
N PRO A 181 -1.40 -3.67 -2.03
CA PRO A 181 -0.98 -2.48 -1.28
C PRO A 181 0.50 -2.57 -0.88
N LEU A 182 1.01 -1.50 -0.27
CA LEU A 182 2.42 -1.40 0.15
C LEU A 182 2.86 -2.61 0.97
N MET A 183 2.10 -2.94 2.01
CA MET A 183 2.33 -4.07 2.91
C MET A 183 1.25 -5.12 2.71
N TYR A 184 1.58 -6.18 2.01
CA TYR A 184 0.67 -7.30 1.75
C TYR A 184 1.21 -8.61 2.31
N TRP A 185 2.43 -9.00 1.93
CA TRP A 185 3.07 -10.23 2.37
C TRP A 185 3.85 -10.01 3.67
N MET A 186 3.89 -11.04 4.53
CA MET A 186 4.51 -10.99 5.86
C MET A 186 5.63 -12.02 6.02
N GLY A 187 6.21 -12.53 4.93
CA GLY A 187 7.30 -13.50 4.94
C GLY A 187 6.87 -14.96 5.10
N GLN A 188 5.55 -15.26 5.07
CA GLN A 188 5.05 -16.62 5.14
C GLN A 188 5.25 -17.39 3.82
N GLU A 189 5.42 -18.71 3.90
CA GLU A 189 5.47 -19.62 2.75
C GLU A 189 6.44 -19.20 1.63
N ASN A 190 7.61 -18.68 2.00
CA ASN A 190 8.63 -18.15 1.09
C ASN A 190 8.23 -16.87 0.35
N GLN A 191 7.15 -16.21 0.75
CA GLN A 191 6.86 -14.85 0.28
C GLN A 191 7.83 -13.84 0.91
N ARG A 192 7.99 -12.69 0.28
CA ARG A 192 8.76 -11.59 0.86
C ARG A 192 8.06 -11.03 2.10
N ASP A 193 8.81 -10.33 2.94
CA ASP A 193 8.25 -9.59 4.08
C ASP A 193 8.14 -8.10 3.71
N ASP A 194 6.95 -7.71 3.19
CA ASP A 194 6.67 -6.33 2.83
C ASP A 194 6.64 -5.42 4.05
N VAL A 195 6.17 -5.96 5.19
CA VAL A 195 6.07 -5.20 6.44
C VAL A 195 7.47 -4.86 6.94
N GLU A 196 8.40 -5.82 6.96
CA GLU A 196 9.78 -5.56 7.36
C GLU A 196 10.46 -4.56 6.42
N ALA A 197 10.25 -4.70 5.11
CA ALA A 197 10.82 -3.79 4.11
C ALA A 197 10.32 -2.35 4.31
N ALA A 198 9.03 -2.15 4.54
CA ALA A 198 8.45 -0.85 4.81
C ALA A 198 8.95 -0.25 6.14
N MET A 199 9.04 -1.07 7.21
CA MET A 199 9.57 -0.60 8.51
C MET A 199 11.04 -0.19 8.42
N LYS A 200 11.86 -0.89 7.63
CA LYS A 200 13.25 -0.49 7.36
C LYS A 200 13.34 0.83 6.59
N ALA A 201 12.49 1.01 5.59
CA ALA A 201 12.45 2.25 4.81
C ALA A 201 12.03 3.45 5.67
N ILE A 202 10.96 3.33 6.45
CA ILE A 202 10.48 4.39 7.34
C ILE A 202 11.51 4.69 8.44
N GLY A 203 12.20 3.68 8.93
CA GLY A 203 13.20 3.82 9.98
C GLY A 203 14.39 4.70 9.63
N GLN A 204 14.64 4.95 8.34
CA GLN A 204 15.67 5.90 7.92
C GLN A 204 15.31 7.36 8.22
N GLN A 205 14.04 7.64 8.50
CA GLN A 205 13.56 8.96 8.93
C GLN A 205 13.62 9.13 10.46
N PHE A 206 13.95 8.07 11.21
CA PHE A 206 14.02 8.17 12.66
C PHE A 206 15.26 8.97 13.09
N PRO A 207 15.12 9.82 14.12
CA PRO A 207 16.27 10.45 14.71
C PRO A 207 17.17 9.40 15.38
N LYS A 208 18.42 9.77 15.67
CA LYS A 208 19.27 8.93 16.52
C LYS A 208 18.68 8.85 17.91
N LEU A 209 18.28 7.64 18.33
CA LEU A 209 17.60 7.40 19.60
C LEU A 209 18.60 7.18 20.73
N GLY A 210 18.56 8.06 21.74
CA GLY A 210 19.25 7.88 23.02
C GLY A 210 18.53 6.91 23.95
N LYS A 211 19.00 6.83 25.21
CA LYS A 211 18.45 5.89 26.19
C LYS A 211 16.98 6.15 26.53
N ASN A 212 16.60 7.42 26.62
CA ASN A 212 15.26 7.85 27.06
C ASN A 212 14.41 8.37 25.88
N ASP A 213 14.81 8.07 24.64
CA ASP A 213 14.13 8.52 23.43
C ASP A 213 13.33 7.37 22.83
N ALA A 214 12.18 7.70 22.26
CA ALA A 214 11.37 6.79 21.49
C ALA A 214 10.81 7.47 20.23
N VAL A 215 10.50 6.68 19.22
CA VAL A 215 9.60 7.06 18.13
C VAL A 215 8.23 6.46 18.42
N LEU A 216 7.20 7.28 18.31
CA LEU A 216 5.82 6.85 18.41
C LEU A 216 5.16 7.09 17.05
N ILE A 217 4.75 6.01 16.41
CA ILE A 217 4.18 6.02 15.07
C ILE A 217 2.67 5.99 15.18
N MET A 218 2.01 6.99 14.62
CA MET A 218 0.57 7.07 14.50
C MET A 218 0.10 6.45 13.18
N ALA A 219 -0.66 5.38 13.25
CA ALA A 219 -1.37 4.79 12.12
C ALA A 219 -2.84 5.23 12.11
N HIS A 220 -3.52 5.06 10.97
CA HIS A 220 -4.94 5.41 10.89
C HIS A 220 -5.77 4.51 11.81
N GLY A 221 -5.61 3.20 11.70
CA GLY A 221 -6.51 2.23 12.29
C GLY A 221 -7.62 1.83 11.31
N THR A 222 -8.32 0.75 11.62
CA THR A 222 -9.46 0.28 10.84
C THR A 222 -10.31 -0.67 11.68
N PRO A 223 -11.65 -0.68 11.52
CA PRO A 223 -12.52 -1.70 12.13
C PRO A 223 -12.40 -3.08 11.44
N ASP A 224 -11.77 -3.14 10.28
CA ASP A 224 -11.53 -4.36 9.52
C ASP A 224 -10.47 -5.24 10.21
N PRO A 225 -10.54 -6.60 10.10
CA PRO A 225 -9.53 -7.49 10.64
C PRO A 225 -8.09 -7.20 10.20
N SER A 226 -7.89 -6.49 9.08
CA SER A 226 -6.57 -6.01 8.66
C SER A 226 -5.90 -5.04 9.65
N ASN A 227 -6.64 -4.55 10.67
CA ASN A 227 -6.05 -3.85 11.81
C ASN A 227 -4.92 -4.66 12.48
N ALA A 228 -4.92 -5.98 12.35
CA ALA A 228 -3.85 -6.86 12.81
C ALA A 228 -2.48 -6.56 12.17
N TYR A 229 -2.43 -5.91 11.02
CA TYR A 229 -1.17 -5.45 10.39
C TYR A 229 -0.36 -4.55 11.32
N TYR A 230 -1.00 -3.73 12.14
CA TYR A 230 -0.29 -2.87 13.08
C TYR A 230 0.43 -3.67 14.17
N SER A 231 -0.10 -4.83 14.57
CA SER A 231 0.60 -5.76 15.47
C SER A 231 1.81 -6.41 14.78
N VAL A 232 1.69 -6.74 13.50
CA VAL A 232 2.82 -7.27 12.71
C VAL A 232 3.89 -6.20 12.52
N MET A 233 3.51 -4.95 12.22
CA MET A 233 4.43 -3.82 12.17
C MET A 233 5.18 -3.65 13.49
N GLN A 234 4.48 -3.72 14.63
CA GLN A 234 5.09 -3.63 15.96
C GLN A 234 6.10 -4.75 16.21
N ASP A 235 5.79 -5.99 15.77
CA ASP A 235 6.76 -7.10 15.88
C ASP A 235 8.04 -6.82 15.08
N ARG A 236 7.92 -6.32 13.85
CA ARG A 236 9.08 -5.95 13.02
C ARG A 236 9.85 -4.76 13.60
N LEU A 237 9.16 -3.74 14.11
CA LEU A 237 9.77 -2.60 14.78
C LEU A 237 10.52 -3.00 16.04
N ASN A 238 9.98 -3.94 16.82
CA ASN A 238 10.68 -4.47 18.01
C ASN A 238 12.00 -5.16 17.65
N LYS A 239 12.00 -5.94 16.58
CA LYS A 239 13.22 -6.62 16.09
C LYS A 239 14.25 -5.65 15.53
N LEU A 240 13.81 -4.60 14.82
CA LEU A 240 14.69 -3.66 14.15
C LEU A 240 15.24 -2.59 15.09
N TYR A 241 14.48 -2.17 16.10
CA TYR A 241 14.76 -0.96 16.89
C TYR A 241 14.74 -1.19 18.41
N ASP A 242 14.92 -2.43 18.84
CA ASP A 242 15.06 -2.80 20.28
C ASP A 242 13.94 -2.23 21.16
N GLY A 243 12.72 -2.27 20.65
CA GLY A 243 11.54 -1.80 21.39
C GLY A 243 11.46 -0.30 21.66
N LYS A 244 12.27 0.52 20.98
CA LYS A 244 12.23 2.00 21.09
C LYS A 244 11.26 2.65 20.14
N VAL A 245 10.63 1.88 19.27
CA VAL A 245 9.61 2.36 18.32
C VAL A 245 8.31 1.66 18.65
N LEU A 246 7.27 2.43 18.92
CA LEU A 246 5.93 1.94 19.20
C LEU A 246 4.96 2.45 18.13
N ILE A 247 3.94 1.65 17.83
CA ILE A 247 2.85 2.02 16.93
C ILE A 247 1.54 2.08 17.70
N TYR A 248 0.70 3.05 17.36
CA TYR A 248 -0.68 3.17 17.81
C TYR A 248 -1.56 3.71 16.68
N THR A 249 -2.86 3.71 16.86
CA THR A 249 -3.85 4.09 15.85
C THR A 249 -4.74 5.24 16.32
N VAL A 250 -5.27 6.01 15.36
CA VAL A 250 -6.29 7.03 15.62
C VAL A 250 -7.65 6.36 15.82
N GLU A 251 -8.04 5.47 14.90
CA GLU A 251 -9.38 4.87 14.82
C GLU A 251 -9.38 3.33 14.93
N GLY A 252 -8.40 2.76 15.63
CA GLY A 252 -8.26 1.32 15.73
C GLY A 252 -7.64 0.89 17.06
N TRP A 253 -6.83 -0.16 17.00
CA TRP A 253 -6.09 -0.69 18.14
C TRP A 253 -4.65 -1.02 17.72
N PRO A 254 -3.63 -0.77 18.59
CA PRO A 254 -3.73 -0.14 19.92
C PRO A 254 -4.00 1.37 19.83
N SER A 255 -4.67 1.90 20.87
CA SER A 255 -4.89 3.34 21.04
C SER A 255 -3.67 4.04 21.66
N ILE A 256 -3.72 5.37 21.77
CA ILE A 256 -2.68 6.13 22.46
C ILE A 256 -2.62 5.78 23.95
N GLU A 257 -3.76 5.49 24.57
CA GLU A 257 -3.88 5.09 25.98
C GLU A 257 -3.22 3.73 26.25
N ASP A 258 -3.21 2.82 25.27
CA ASP A 258 -2.56 1.50 25.38
C ASP A 258 -1.03 1.61 25.36
N VAL A 259 -0.47 2.62 24.69
CA VAL A 259 0.99 2.76 24.55
C VAL A 259 1.63 3.66 25.60
N ILE A 260 0.89 4.60 26.18
CA ILE A 260 1.42 5.48 27.26
C ILE A 260 2.02 4.70 28.43
N PRO A 261 1.36 3.68 29.00
CA PRO A 261 1.95 2.87 30.07
C PRO A 261 3.26 2.18 29.66
N GLN A 262 3.36 1.72 28.42
CA GLN A 262 4.56 1.08 27.89
C GLN A 262 5.73 2.08 27.78
N LEU A 263 5.47 3.30 27.30
CA LEU A 263 6.46 4.37 27.23
C LEU A 263 7.00 4.72 28.63
N LYS A 264 6.11 4.84 29.62
CA LYS A 264 6.48 5.10 31.03
C LYS A 264 7.31 3.97 31.62
N ALA A 265 6.90 2.71 31.42
CA ALA A 265 7.62 1.54 31.90
C ALA A 265 9.04 1.43 31.31
N LYS A 266 9.24 1.89 30.07
CA LYS A 266 10.55 1.96 29.41
C LYS A 266 11.39 3.18 29.83
N GLY A 267 10.86 4.07 30.66
CA GLY A 267 11.55 5.28 31.10
C GLY A 267 11.75 6.32 29.99
N VAL A 268 10.91 6.30 28.97
CA VAL A 268 10.94 7.28 27.87
C VAL A 268 10.69 8.69 28.43
N LYS A 269 11.38 9.67 27.89
CA LYS A 269 11.23 11.10 28.20
C LYS A 269 10.96 11.95 26.95
N ASN A 270 11.58 11.59 25.84
CA ASN A 270 11.46 12.32 24.60
C ASN A 270 10.82 11.42 23.52
N ILE A 271 9.83 11.93 22.84
CA ILE A 271 9.08 11.23 21.81
C ILE A 271 9.19 12.02 20.49
N THR A 272 9.63 11.34 19.44
CA THR A 272 9.37 11.79 18.08
C THR A 272 8.06 11.16 17.64
N LEU A 273 7.05 11.99 17.38
CA LEU A 273 5.71 11.58 17.00
C LEU A 273 5.53 11.74 15.49
N MET A 274 5.23 10.66 14.76
CA MET A 274 5.17 10.67 13.30
C MET A 274 4.05 9.78 12.75
N PRO A 275 3.44 10.14 11.58
CA PRO A 275 2.40 9.31 10.98
C PRO A 275 2.98 8.18 10.12
N ILE A 276 2.24 7.06 10.01
CA ILE A 276 2.44 6.02 8.99
C ILE A 276 1.25 5.99 8.04
N MET A 277 1.04 7.09 7.35
CA MET A 277 0.01 7.26 6.33
C MET A 277 0.66 7.79 5.06
N MET A 278 0.12 7.42 3.89
CA MET A 278 0.65 7.88 2.59
C MET A 278 0.85 9.38 2.57
N VAL A 279 -0.08 10.12 3.14
CA VAL A 279 -0.09 11.60 3.22
C VAL A 279 -0.17 12.06 4.67
N ALA A 280 0.47 13.17 5.01
CA ALA A 280 0.28 13.88 6.27
C ALA A 280 -0.89 14.87 6.12
N GLY A 281 -2.10 14.33 6.13
CA GLY A 281 -3.36 15.09 5.99
C GLY A 281 -3.93 15.57 7.34
N ASP A 282 -5.25 15.55 7.45
CA ASP A 282 -6.00 16.07 8.59
C ASP A 282 -5.59 15.42 9.91
N HIS A 283 -5.59 14.09 9.99
CA HIS A 283 -5.17 13.35 11.19
C HIS A 283 -3.75 13.69 11.66
N ALA A 284 -2.81 13.90 10.74
CA ALA A 284 -1.44 14.23 11.12
C ALA A 284 -1.31 15.67 11.65
N ASN A 285 -2.06 16.60 11.08
CA ASN A 285 -1.99 18.01 11.45
C ASN A 285 -2.85 18.33 12.69
N ASN A 286 -4.03 17.74 12.81
CA ASN A 286 -4.99 18.03 13.87
C ASN A 286 -4.90 16.99 15.00
N ASP A 287 -5.26 15.74 14.75
CA ASP A 287 -5.33 14.72 15.81
C ASP A 287 -3.95 14.41 16.40
N MET A 288 -2.92 14.28 15.54
CA MET A 288 -1.57 13.96 16.02
C MET A 288 -0.86 15.17 16.61
N ALA A 289 -0.76 16.28 15.86
CA ALA A 289 0.15 17.38 16.15
C ALA A 289 -0.53 18.72 16.45
N GLY A 290 -1.85 18.76 16.47
CA GLY A 290 -2.63 19.96 16.82
C GLY A 290 -2.33 20.49 18.22
N ASP A 291 -2.82 21.72 18.51
CA ASP A 291 -2.64 22.37 19.81
C ASP A 291 -3.84 22.16 20.76
N GLU A 292 -4.91 21.53 20.26
CA GLU A 292 -6.09 21.21 21.06
C GLU A 292 -5.76 20.22 22.20
N PRO A 293 -6.48 20.28 23.33
CA PRO A 293 -6.18 19.45 24.50
C PRO A 293 -6.29 17.93 24.26
N ASP A 294 -7.06 17.52 23.27
CA ASP A 294 -7.32 16.15 22.84
C ASP A 294 -6.38 15.67 21.73
N SER A 295 -5.52 16.55 21.20
CA SER A 295 -4.47 16.12 20.27
C SER A 295 -3.49 15.17 20.97
N HIS A 296 -2.99 14.19 20.23
CA HIS A 296 -2.06 13.19 20.79
C HIS A 296 -0.77 13.83 21.34
N LYS A 297 -0.27 14.89 20.67
CA LYS A 297 0.83 15.70 21.19
C LYS A 297 0.50 16.26 22.59
N SER A 298 -0.65 16.90 22.74
CA SER A 298 -1.07 17.51 24.00
C SER A 298 -1.30 16.48 25.11
N ILE A 299 -1.92 15.33 24.78
CA ILE A 299 -2.10 14.21 25.69
C ILE A 299 -0.74 13.71 26.21
N LEU A 300 0.20 13.45 25.30
CA LEU A 300 1.55 12.97 25.68
C LEU A 300 2.33 14.00 26.50
N GLN A 301 2.21 15.29 26.19
CA GLN A 301 2.83 16.37 26.96
C GLN A 301 2.25 16.45 28.38
N LYS A 302 0.93 16.30 28.53
CA LYS A 302 0.26 16.23 29.83
C LYS A 302 0.72 15.03 30.67
N GLU A 303 1.06 13.92 30.01
CA GLU A 303 1.64 12.73 30.63
C GLU A 303 3.14 12.86 30.98
N GLY A 304 3.74 14.03 30.70
CA GLY A 304 5.11 14.39 31.10
C GLY A 304 6.18 14.08 30.06
N PHE A 305 5.81 13.78 28.82
CA PHE A 305 6.77 13.57 27.74
C PHE A 305 7.11 14.88 27.03
N LYS A 306 8.35 15.00 26.57
CA LYS A 306 8.73 16.00 25.58
C LYS A 306 8.42 15.43 24.20
N VAL A 307 7.54 16.09 23.45
CA VAL A 307 7.06 15.61 22.15
C VAL A 307 7.55 16.52 21.02
N THR A 308 8.13 15.92 20.01
CA THR A 308 8.53 16.58 18.76
C THR A 308 7.76 15.95 17.60
N PRO A 309 6.75 16.63 17.04
CA PRO A 309 6.04 16.16 15.86
C PRO A 309 6.94 16.15 14.61
N TYR A 310 6.83 15.08 13.81
CA TYR A 310 7.41 14.94 12.49
C TYR A 310 6.27 14.71 11.50
N ILE A 311 5.77 15.82 10.91
CA ILE A 311 4.54 15.84 10.10
C ILE A 311 4.90 15.64 8.62
N HIS A 312 5.21 14.40 8.26
CA HIS A 312 5.52 14.01 6.88
C HIS A 312 4.79 12.70 6.55
N GLY A 313 4.12 12.66 5.41
CA GLY A 313 3.54 11.42 4.90
C GLY A 313 4.64 10.45 4.45
N ILE A 314 4.38 9.15 4.57
CA ILE A 314 5.39 8.15 4.15
C ILE A 314 5.72 8.23 2.66
N GLY A 315 4.81 8.77 1.83
CA GLY A 315 5.06 9.03 0.41
C GLY A 315 6.14 10.07 0.13
N GLU A 316 6.57 10.86 1.12
CA GLU A 316 7.74 11.74 1.00
C GLU A 316 9.06 10.96 1.06
N ASN A 317 9.05 9.75 1.59
CA ASN A 317 10.22 8.87 1.65
C ASN A 317 10.47 8.21 0.29
N ALA A 318 11.65 8.45 -0.28
CA ALA A 318 12.01 7.90 -1.60
C ALA A 318 11.97 6.37 -1.64
N GLN A 319 12.42 5.68 -0.58
CA GLN A 319 12.39 4.22 -0.53
C GLN A 319 10.96 3.66 -0.42
N ILE A 320 10.05 4.36 0.25
CA ILE A 320 8.63 3.99 0.25
C ILE A 320 8.03 4.17 -1.14
N ARG A 321 8.36 5.26 -1.85
CA ARG A 321 7.92 5.42 -3.25
C ARG A 321 8.47 4.32 -4.14
N ASP A 322 9.72 3.91 -3.96
CA ASP A 322 10.32 2.79 -4.70
C ASP A 322 9.56 1.48 -4.46
N LEU A 323 9.10 1.24 -3.23
CA LEU A 323 8.23 0.07 -2.94
C LEU A 323 6.88 0.17 -3.65
N PHE A 324 6.24 1.35 -3.71
CA PHE A 324 5.01 1.53 -4.49
C PHE A 324 5.24 1.34 -5.99
N VAL A 325 6.34 1.85 -6.53
CA VAL A 325 6.73 1.58 -7.94
C VAL A 325 6.91 0.08 -8.16
N GLN A 326 7.49 -0.64 -7.21
CA GLN A 326 7.58 -2.09 -7.29
C GLN A 326 6.20 -2.76 -7.33
N ARG A 327 5.22 -2.32 -6.52
CA ARG A 327 3.83 -2.83 -6.59
C ARG A 327 3.20 -2.58 -7.95
N ALA A 328 3.39 -1.39 -8.51
CA ALA A 328 2.93 -1.07 -9.85
C ALA A 328 3.58 -1.96 -10.93
N ASN A 329 4.91 -2.17 -10.83
CA ASN A 329 5.64 -3.06 -11.73
C ASN A 329 5.16 -4.51 -11.65
N GLU A 330 4.75 -4.99 -10.47
CA GLU A 330 4.18 -6.34 -10.30
C GLU A 330 2.83 -6.49 -11.02
N SER A 331 1.94 -5.52 -10.87
CA SER A 331 0.67 -5.49 -11.58
C SER A 331 0.88 -5.39 -13.10
N TRP A 332 1.82 -4.54 -13.53
CA TRP A 332 2.18 -4.38 -14.94
C TRP A 332 2.79 -5.66 -15.52
N ALA A 333 3.72 -6.31 -14.83
CA ALA A 333 4.32 -7.57 -15.29
C ALA A 333 3.27 -8.68 -15.45
N ALA A 334 2.27 -8.73 -14.56
CA ALA A 334 1.14 -9.64 -14.69
C ALA A 334 0.25 -9.29 -15.89
N LEU A 335 0.11 -8.00 -16.24
CA LEU A 335 -0.62 -7.56 -17.43
C LEU A 335 0.10 -8.00 -18.71
N GLU A 336 1.44 -7.90 -18.75
CA GLU A 336 2.25 -8.27 -19.91
C GLU A 336 2.45 -9.79 -20.06
N ALA A 337 2.35 -10.55 -18.97
CA ALA A 337 2.53 -12.00 -19.02
C ALA A 337 1.50 -12.65 -19.96
N ASP A 338 1.97 -13.36 -20.96
CA ASP A 338 1.15 -14.25 -21.78
C ASP A 338 0.77 -15.49 -20.97
N LYS A 339 -0.51 -15.83 -20.98
CA LYS A 339 -1.00 -17.09 -20.41
C LYS A 339 -1.25 -18.10 -21.49
#